data_2b51180a827ebf5d02ba2c1171b6f680
#
_entry.id   2b51180a827ebf5d02ba2c1171b6f680
#
_cell.length_a   1.000
_cell.length_b   1.000
_cell.length_c   1.000
_cell.angle_alpha   90.00
_cell.angle_beta   90.00
_cell.angle_gamma   90.00
#
_symmetry.space_group_name_H-M   'P 1'
#
loop_
_entity.id
_entity.type
_entity.pdbx_description
1 polymer ?
#
loop_
_entity_poly.entity_id
_entity_poly.type
_entity_poly.pdbx_seq_one_letter_code
_entity_poly.pdbx_strand_id
1 'polypeptide(L)'
;MNVTPTSAIIKEFAWAAEAIAEMQAATNLERYEKAWLDYLHYLDRGWNKLEKHLAGISQKNLSQARQTRKSDALLSYLMHARNVDEHTIRQVVVKRPGSLKITGGPGGGTIQRGVFSGDGQVSNIVYEGALDIEFVPERMEIMGVTDRGVFYDLPKSHLNVPLNSLIPHELARLALDHYNSSLNAC
;
A
#
# COMPACT_ATOMS: atom_id res chain seq x y z
N MET A 1 1.93 -35.82 -6.95
CA MET A 1 3.15 -35.04 -6.65
C MET A 1 2.95 -34.41 -5.28
N ASN A 2 3.78 -34.78 -4.29
CA ASN A 2 3.74 -34.12 -2.97
C ASN A 2 4.35 -32.73 -3.10
N VAL A 3 3.51 -31.71 -3.09
CA VAL A 3 3.95 -30.32 -3.05
C VAL A 3 4.53 -30.07 -1.66
N THR A 4 5.82 -29.73 -1.57
CA THR A 4 6.43 -29.38 -0.28
C THR A 4 5.74 -28.13 0.29
N PRO A 5 5.58 -27.98 1.62
CA PRO A 5 4.96 -26.81 2.23
C PRO A 5 5.57 -25.49 1.71
N THR A 6 6.88 -25.44 1.54
CA THR A 6 7.63 -24.28 1.02
C THR A 6 7.21 -23.91 -0.40
N SER A 7 7.03 -24.89 -1.31
CA SER A 7 6.62 -24.60 -2.70
C SER A 7 5.21 -24.02 -2.79
N ALA A 8 4.31 -24.42 -1.88
CA ALA A 8 2.96 -23.86 -1.81
C ALA A 8 2.94 -22.40 -1.28
N ILE A 9 3.88 -22.03 -0.40
CA ILE A 9 4.05 -20.65 0.09
C ILE A 9 4.62 -19.78 -1.04
N ILE A 10 5.69 -20.23 -1.68
CA ILE A 10 6.33 -19.54 -2.81
C ILE A 10 5.32 -19.23 -3.90
N LYS A 11 4.42 -20.18 -4.21
CA LYS A 11 3.38 -19.98 -5.23
C LYS A 11 2.42 -18.85 -4.87
N GLU A 12 1.95 -18.74 -3.62
CA GLU A 12 1.07 -17.63 -3.21
C GLU A 12 1.79 -16.29 -3.28
N PHE A 13 3.05 -16.23 -2.84
CA PHE A 13 3.84 -15.00 -2.91
C PHE A 13 4.22 -14.63 -4.35
N ALA A 14 4.39 -15.58 -5.25
CA ALA A 14 4.55 -15.32 -6.68
C ALA A 14 3.27 -14.67 -7.27
N TRP A 15 2.09 -15.21 -6.96
CA TRP A 15 0.82 -14.60 -7.37
C TRP A 15 0.61 -13.21 -6.76
N ALA A 16 1.03 -12.98 -5.51
CA ALA A 16 1.02 -11.64 -4.93
C ALA A 16 1.95 -10.68 -5.69
N ALA A 17 3.11 -11.14 -6.14
CA ALA A 17 4.02 -10.35 -6.98
C ALA A 17 3.42 -10.04 -8.36
N GLU A 18 2.74 -11.00 -8.98
CA GLU A 18 2.00 -10.79 -10.24
C GLU A 18 0.91 -9.73 -10.06
N ALA A 19 0.13 -9.78 -8.98
CA ALA A 19 -0.88 -8.78 -8.67
C ALA A 19 -0.28 -7.37 -8.47
N ILE A 20 0.92 -7.25 -7.90
CA ILE A 20 1.65 -5.97 -7.82
C ILE A 20 1.98 -5.45 -9.24
N ALA A 21 2.44 -6.32 -10.13
CA ALA A 21 2.72 -5.94 -11.51
C ALA A 21 1.45 -5.53 -12.26
N GLU A 22 0.32 -6.21 -12.02
CA GLU A 22 -0.98 -5.85 -12.59
C GLU A 22 -1.45 -4.48 -12.09
N MET A 23 -1.26 -4.13 -10.80
CA MET A 23 -1.54 -2.79 -10.29
C MET A 23 -0.73 -1.72 -11.02
N GLN A 24 0.56 -1.97 -11.25
CA GLN A 24 1.44 -1.02 -11.96
C GLN A 24 1.07 -0.85 -13.43
N ALA A 25 0.54 -1.89 -14.07
CA ALA A 25 0.11 -1.87 -15.46
C ALA A 25 -1.35 -1.40 -15.63
N ALA A 26 -2.10 -1.21 -14.56
CA ALA A 26 -3.51 -0.87 -14.60
C ALA A 26 -3.74 0.54 -15.19
N THR A 27 -4.60 0.62 -16.19
CA THR A 27 -4.93 1.86 -16.91
C THR A 27 -6.17 2.58 -16.34
N ASN A 28 -6.87 1.96 -15.39
CA ASN A 28 -8.05 2.52 -14.73
C ASN A 28 -8.19 2.02 -13.29
N LEU A 29 -9.03 2.70 -12.51
CA LEU A 29 -9.23 2.41 -11.09
C LEU A 29 -9.77 0.99 -10.86
N GLU A 30 -10.75 0.54 -11.64
CA GLU A 30 -11.38 -0.78 -11.46
C GLU A 30 -10.37 -1.93 -11.58
N ARG A 31 -9.50 -1.90 -12.60
CA ARG A 31 -8.41 -2.88 -12.77
C ARG A 31 -7.40 -2.80 -11.62
N TYR A 32 -7.09 -1.59 -11.19
CA TYR A 32 -6.18 -1.38 -10.08
C TYR A 32 -6.73 -1.96 -8.78
N GLU A 33 -8.01 -1.66 -8.46
CA GLU A 33 -8.69 -2.20 -7.29
C GLU A 33 -8.74 -3.72 -7.31
N LYS A 34 -9.13 -4.31 -8.45
CA LYS A 34 -9.14 -5.76 -8.60
C LYS A 34 -7.76 -6.36 -8.29
N ALA A 35 -6.70 -5.83 -8.87
CA ALA A 35 -5.35 -6.33 -8.63
C ALA A 35 -4.91 -6.13 -7.16
N TRP A 36 -5.32 -5.03 -6.52
CA TRP A 36 -5.09 -4.80 -5.09
C TRP A 36 -5.78 -5.87 -4.22
N LEU A 37 -7.04 -6.20 -4.51
CA LEU A 37 -7.80 -7.23 -3.79
C LEU A 37 -7.18 -8.62 -4.00
N ASP A 38 -6.83 -8.96 -5.22
CA ASP A 38 -6.13 -10.21 -5.54
C ASP A 38 -4.80 -10.30 -4.74
N TYR A 39 -4.03 -9.21 -4.66
CA TYR A 39 -2.83 -9.14 -3.83
C TYR A 39 -3.12 -9.42 -2.35
N LEU A 40 -4.12 -8.77 -1.76
CA LEU A 40 -4.46 -8.96 -0.35
C LEU A 40 -4.83 -10.42 -0.05
N HIS A 41 -5.60 -11.06 -0.95
CA HIS A 41 -5.96 -12.46 -0.84
C HIS A 41 -4.74 -13.40 -0.94
N TYR A 42 -3.87 -13.19 -1.92
CA TYR A 42 -2.66 -14.02 -2.07
C TYR A 42 -1.70 -13.85 -0.90
N LEU A 43 -1.52 -12.62 -0.41
CA LEU A 43 -0.68 -12.34 0.74
C LEU A 43 -1.20 -13.06 1.99
N ASP A 44 -2.50 -13.01 2.26
CA ASP A 44 -3.09 -13.67 3.43
C ASP A 44 -3.03 -15.20 3.32
N ARG A 45 -3.29 -15.77 2.14
CA ARG A 45 -3.14 -17.21 1.88
C ARG A 45 -1.69 -17.66 2.04
N GLY A 46 -0.74 -16.86 1.56
CA GLY A 46 0.69 -17.07 1.75
C GLY A 46 1.07 -17.07 3.23
N TRP A 47 0.59 -16.07 3.97
CA TRP A 47 0.79 -15.99 5.42
C TRP A 47 0.23 -17.23 6.15
N ASN A 48 -1.00 -17.63 5.86
CA ASN A 48 -1.63 -18.78 6.53
C ASN A 48 -0.84 -20.10 6.30
N LYS A 49 -0.22 -20.25 5.14
CA LYS A 49 0.69 -21.37 4.83
C LYS A 49 2.03 -21.23 5.53
N LEU A 50 2.62 -20.03 5.54
CA LEU A 50 3.86 -19.74 6.26
C LEU A 50 3.72 -19.97 7.75
N GLU A 51 2.63 -19.52 8.36
CA GLU A 51 2.31 -19.71 9.76
C GLU A 51 2.27 -21.21 10.15
N LYS A 52 1.60 -22.03 9.32
CA LYS A 52 1.58 -23.49 9.51
C LYS A 52 2.96 -24.11 9.36
N HIS A 53 3.75 -23.65 8.42
CA HIS A 53 5.11 -24.10 8.19
C HIS A 53 6.01 -23.77 9.40
N LEU A 54 5.97 -22.52 9.89
CA LEU A 54 6.69 -22.09 11.08
C LEU A 54 6.29 -22.88 12.33
N ALA A 55 5.01 -23.19 12.49
CA ALA A 55 4.51 -24.03 13.60
C ALA A 55 5.16 -25.40 13.64
N GLY A 56 5.50 -25.97 12.47
CA GLY A 56 6.20 -27.25 12.36
C GLY A 56 7.72 -27.19 12.59
N ILE A 57 8.32 -25.98 12.52
CA ILE A 57 9.77 -25.82 12.62
C ILE A 57 10.18 -25.24 13.99
N SER A 58 9.56 -24.11 14.40
CA SER A 58 9.97 -23.36 15.58
C SER A 58 8.84 -22.52 16.15
N GLN A 59 8.44 -22.83 17.38
CA GLN A 59 7.44 -22.04 18.12
C GLN A 59 7.93 -20.61 18.41
N LYS A 60 9.24 -20.41 18.56
CA LYS A 60 9.84 -19.09 18.75
C LYS A 60 9.65 -18.23 17.50
N ASN A 61 10.01 -18.77 16.32
CA ASN A 61 9.87 -18.05 15.04
C ASN A 61 8.41 -17.76 14.74
N LEU A 62 7.51 -18.71 15.00
CA LEU A 62 6.07 -18.53 14.87
C LEU A 62 5.56 -17.38 15.74
N SER A 63 5.92 -17.37 17.03
CA SER A 63 5.50 -16.31 17.97
C SER A 63 5.99 -14.94 17.53
N GLN A 64 7.24 -14.85 17.10
CA GLN A 64 7.84 -13.62 16.61
C GLN A 64 7.14 -13.12 15.32
N ALA A 65 6.90 -14.00 14.36
CA ALA A 65 6.23 -13.65 13.11
C ALA A 65 4.79 -13.17 13.35
N ARG A 66 4.03 -13.83 14.23
CA ARG A 66 2.70 -13.40 14.67
C ARG A 66 2.72 -12.04 15.35
N GLN A 67 3.69 -11.82 16.25
CA GLN A 67 3.84 -10.55 16.94
C GLN A 67 4.15 -9.43 15.94
N THR A 68 5.11 -9.63 15.03
CA THR A 68 5.46 -8.64 14.01
C THR A 68 4.23 -8.30 13.15
N ARG A 69 3.48 -9.31 12.66
CA ARG A 69 2.27 -9.08 11.85
C ARG A 69 1.21 -8.23 12.57
N LYS A 70 1.09 -8.37 13.90
CA LYS A 70 0.11 -7.62 14.70
C LYS A 70 0.58 -6.23 15.07
N SER A 71 1.88 -6.06 15.37
CA SER A 71 2.42 -4.80 15.90
C SER A 71 2.96 -3.87 14.83
N ASP A 72 3.33 -4.39 13.65
CA ASP A 72 3.77 -3.56 12.54
C ASP A 72 2.59 -2.83 11.90
N ALA A 73 2.71 -1.51 11.72
CA ALA A 73 1.61 -0.69 11.25
C ALA A 73 1.13 -1.08 9.84
N LEU A 74 2.05 -1.38 8.91
CA LEU A 74 1.71 -1.78 7.54
C LEU A 74 1.08 -3.18 7.51
N LEU A 75 1.70 -4.16 8.14
CA LEU A 75 1.21 -5.55 8.11
C LEU A 75 -0.16 -5.68 8.80
N SER A 76 -0.36 -4.98 9.91
CA SER A 76 -1.65 -4.90 10.60
C SER A 76 -2.72 -4.25 9.72
N TYR A 77 -2.39 -3.12 9.08
CA TYR A 77 -3.31 -2.46 8.14
C TYR A 77 -3.73 -3.40 7.00
N LEU A 78 -2.77 -4.10 6.34
CA LEU A 78 -3.08 -5.02 5.24
C LEU A 78 -3.97 -6.18 5.66
N MET A 79 -3.79 -6.70 6.88
CA MET A 79 -4.66 -7.72 7.45
C MET A 79 -6.11 -7.22 7.60
N HIS A 80 -6.30 -6.00 8.10
CA HIS A 80 -7.63 -5.42 8.26
C HIS A 80 -8.25 -4.99 6.93
N ALA A 81 -7.44 -4.47 5.99
CA ALA A 81 -7.88 -4.14 4.63
C ALA A 81 -8.46 -5.37 3.90
N ARG A 82 -7.80 -6.53 4.02
CA ARG A 82 -8.29 -7.80 3.48
C ARG A 82 -9.61 -8.23 4.12
N ASN A 83 -9.77 -8.09 5.42
CA ASN A 83 -11.01 -8.47 6.11
C ASN A 83 -12.21 -7.61 5.70
N VAL A 84 -11.98 -6.33 5.41
CA VAL A 84 -13.04 -5.39 4.97
C VAL A 84 -13.59 -5.79 3.61
N ASP A 85 -12.74 -6.25 2.70
CA ASP A 85 -13.13 -6.69 1.37
C ASP A 85 -14.11 -7.88 1.41
N GLU A 86 -13.88 -8.86 2.28
CA GLU A 86 -14.77 -10.02 2.40
C GLU A 86 -16.18 -9.70 2.95
N HIS A 87 -16.35 -8.59 3.68
CA HIS A 87 -17.56 -8.31 4.44
C HIS A 87 -18.28 -7.01 4.08
N THR A 88 -17.66 -6.14 3.29
CA THR A 88 -18.24 -4.83 2.95
C THR A 88 -17.77 -4.35 1.57
N ILE A 89 -18.71 -3.94 0.72
CA ILE A 89 -18.44 -3.25 -0.56
C ILE A 89 -17.91 -1.83 -0.24
N ARG A 90 -16.77 -1.72 0.41
CA ARG A 90 -16.13 -0.43 0.70
C ARG A 90 -14.83 -0.31 -0.05
N GLN A 91 -14.68 0.82 -0.71
CA GLN A 91 -13.48 1.19 -1.44
C GLN A 91 -12.29 1.32 -0.46
N VAL A 92 -11.22 0.57 -0.71
CA VAL A 92 -9.98 0.59 0.10
C VAL A 92 -8.89 1.42 -0.60
N VAL A 93 -9.08 1.70 -1.89
CA VAL A 93 -8.17 2.49 -2.71
C VAL A 93 -8.93 3.66 -3.34
N VAL A 94 -8.31 4.82 -3.41
CA VAL A 94 -8.86 6.02 -4.03
C VAL A 94 -7.91 6.56 -5.09
N LYS A 95 -8.50 7.04 -6.18
CA LYS A 95 -7.77 7.79 -7.20
C LYS A 95 -7.63 9.25 -6.75
N ARG A 96 -6.39 9.71 -6.58
CA ARG A 96 -6.09 11.12 -6.33
C ARG A 96 -5.78 11.80 -7.65
N PRO A 97 -6.51 12.88 -8.01
CA PRO A 97 -6.21 13.63 -9.22
C PRO A 97 -4.81 14.25 -9.14
N GLY A 98 -4.21 14.45 -10.27
CA GLY A 98 -2.97 15.25 -10.36
C GLY A 98 -3.20 16.67 -9.86
N SER A 99 -2.16 17.27 -9.30
CA SER A 99 -2.22 18.63 -8.76
C SER A 99 -0.91 19.39 -9.01
N LEU A 100 -0.97 20.70 -8.92
CA LEU A 100 0.21 21.55 -8.87
C LEU A 100 0.43 22.00 -7.43
N LYS A 101 1.61 21.72 -6.91
CA LYS A 101 2.06 22.24 -5.63
C LYS A 101 2.92 23.47 -5.89
N ILE A 102 2.48 24.61 -5.40
CA ILE A 102 3.17 25.89 -5.58
C ILE A 102 3.65 26.33 -4.20
N THR A 103 4.96 26.52 -4.07
CA THR A 103 5.60 27.00 -2.84
C THR A 103 6.45 28.22 -3.14
N GLY A 104 6.71 29.06 -2.13
CA GLY A 104 7.69 30.16 -2.26
C GLY A 104 9.09 29.58 -2.46
N GLY A 105 9.78 30.01 -3.50
CA GLY A 105 11.17 29.66 -3.74
C GLY A 105 12.14 30.40 -2.78
N PRO A 106 13.47 30.24 -2.94
CA PRO A 106 14.46 30.93 -2.14
C PRO A 106 14.26 32.45 -2.20
N GLY A 107 14.09 33.08 -1.04
CA GLY A 107 13.77 34.51 -0.93
C GLY A 107 12.28 34.83 -0.80
N GLY A 108 11.42 33.81 -0.86
CA GLY A 108 9.98 33.98 -0.78
C GLY A 108 9.33 34.43 -2.09
N GLY A 109 8.04 34.07 -2.26
CA GLY A 109 7.22 34.49 -3.38
C GLY A 109 5.76 34.64 -2.96
N THR A 110 5.04 35.54 -3.56
CA THR A 110 3.63 35.80 -3.31
C THR A 110 2.83 35.64 -4.59
N ILE A 111 1.78 34.83 -4.57
CA ILE A 111 0.81 34.81 -5.66
C ILE A 111 -0.17 35.95 -5.45
N GLN A 112 -0.15 36.94 -6.34
CA GLN A 112 -1.05 38.08 -6.32
C GLN A 112 -2.41 37.72 -6.92
N ARG A 113 -2.44 36.84 -7.93
CA ARG A 113 -3.65 36.43 -8.62
C ARG A 113 -3.46 35.07 -9.28
N GLY A 114 -4.50 34.25 -9.30
CA GLY A 114 -4.55 33.01 -10.07
C GLY A 114 -6.00 32.54 -10.25
N VAL A 115 -6.27 31.88 -11.35
CA VAL A 115 -7.58 31.23 -11.61
C VAL A 115 -7.37 29.74 -11.49
N PHE A 116 -8.07 29.14 -10.54
CA PHE A 116 -8.05 27.70 -10.26
C PHE A 116 -9.41 27.14 -10.72
N SER A 117 -9.42 26.25 -11.68
CA SER A 117 -10.61 25.54 -12.13
C SER A 117 -10.80 24.22 -11.35
N GLY A 118 -12.05 23.77 -11.21
CA GLY A 118 -12.39 22.57 -10.46
C GLY A 118 -11.84 21.25 -11.04
N ASP A 119 -11.33 21.29 -12.27
CA ASP A 119 -10.63 20.20 -12.96
C ASP A 119 -9.11 20.17 -12.68
N GLY A 120 -8.62 21.03 -11.79
CA GLY A 120 -7.22 21.11 -11.41
C GLY A 120 -6.35 21.96 -12.38
N GLN A 121 -6.95 22.63 -13.35
CA GLN A 121 -6.20 23.57 -14.20
C GLN A 121 -5.94 24.89 -13.47
N VAL A 122 -4.75 25.43 -13.69
CA VAL A 122 -4.34 26.73 -13.16
C VAL A 122 -3.98 27.63 -14.33
N SER A 123 -4.59 28.81 -14.36
CA SER A 123 -4.34 29.80 -15.42
C SER A 123 -4.21 31.21 -14.85
N ASN A 124 -3.58 32.07 -15.61
CA ASN A 124 -3.43 33.48 -15.27
C ASN A 124 -2.77 33.76 -13.90
N ILE A 125 -1.73 32.98 -13.56
CA ILE A 125 -0.97 33.22 -12.33
C ILE A 125 -0.15 34.48 -12.50
N VAL A 126 -0.39 35.48 -11.63
CA VAL A 126 0.45 36.64 -11.44
C VAL A 126 1.15 36.51 -10.10
N TYR A 127 2.46 36.52 -10.10
CA TYR A 127 3.26 36.33 -8.87
C TYR A 127 4.42 37.34 -8.83
N GLU A 128 4.92 37.57 -7.63
CA GLU A 128 6.08 38.36 -7.34
C GLU A 128 7.08 37.55 -6.51
N GLY A 129 8.35 37.59 -6.84
CA GLY A 129 9.40 36.81 -6.21
C GLY A 129 9.60 35.43 -6.89
N ALA A 130 10.30 34.52 -6.21
CA ALA A 130 10.56 33.19 -6.70
C ALA A 130 9.43 32.20 -6.29
N LEU A 131 8.92 31.46 -7.25
CA LEU A 131 7.98 30.32 -7.01
C LEU A 131 8.66 29.01 -7.38
N ASP A 132 8.44 28.02 -6.55
CA ASP A 132 8.77 26.63 -6.85
C ASP A 132 7.47 25.90 -7.20
N ILE A 133 7.41 25.33 -8.40
CA ILE A 133 6.21 24.68 -8.93
C ILE A 133 6.55 23.20 -9.16
N GLU A 134 5.92 22.34 -8.38
CA GLU A 134 6.04 20.89 -8.45
C GLU A 134 4.74 20.30 -9.03
N PHE A 135 4.84 19.56 -10.13
CA PHE A 135 3.72 18.78 -10.64
C PHE A 135 3.62 17.46 -9.88
N VAL A 136 2.49 17.27 -9.20
CA VAL A 136 2.15 16.00 -8.53
C VAL A 136 1.25 15.19 -9.47
N PRO A 137 1.71 14.08 -10.03
CA PRO A 137 0.91 13.31 -10.98
C PRO A 137 -0.30 12.64 -10.28
N GLU A 138 -1.26 12.26 -11.09
CA GLU A 138 -2.38 11.42 -10.67
C GLU A 138 -1.84 10.10 -10.10
N ARG A 139 -2.42 9.64 -8.97
CA ARG A 139 -1.99 8.41 -8.31
C ARG A 139 -3.12 7.72 -7.57
N MET A 140 -2.95 6.43 -7.34
CA MET A 140 -3.80 5.65 -6.45
C MET A 140 -3.21 5.69 -5.03
N GLU A 141 -4.07 5.84 -4.02
CA GLU A 141 -3.69 5.82 -2.61
C GLU A 141 -4.61 4.89 -1.81
N ILE A 142 -4.07 4.26 -0.75
CA ILE A 142 -4.90 3.52 0.20
C ILE A 142 -5.72 4.47 1.06
N MET A 143 -6.84 3.95 1.62
CA MET A 143 -7.70 4.67 2.56
C MET A 143 -7.71 3.96 3.91
N GLY A 144 -8.07 4.70 4.98
CA GLY A 144 -8.38 4.08 6.27
C GLY A 144 -9.54 3.10 6.15
N VAL A 145 -9.48 1.99 6.87
CA VAL A 145 -10.47 0.90 6.80
C VAL A 145 -11.18 0.71 8.13
N THR A 146 -12.44 0.25 8.07
CA THR A 146 -13.21 -0.12 9.27
C THR A 146 -13.47 -1.62 9.26
N ASP A 147 -12.76 -2.37 10.09
CA ASP A 147 -12.96 -3.82 10.27
C ASP A 147 -13.69 -4.07 11.60
N ARG A 148 -14.80 -4.81 11.55
CA ARG A 148 -15.62 -5.17 12.73
C ARG A 148 -15.97 -3.99 13.66
N GLY A 149 -16.24 -2.83 13.06
CA GLY A 149 -16.60 -1.61 13.80
C GLY A 149 -15.42 -0.82 14.36
N VAL A 150 -14.19 -1.26 14.16
CA VAL A 150 -12.97 -0.55 14.56
C VAL A 150 -12.35 0.11 13.33
N PHE A 151 -12.05 1.41 13.46
CA PHE A 151 -11.36 2.15 12.40
C PHE A 151 -9.84 1.98 12.51
N TYR A 152 -9.21 1.62 11.41
CA TYR A 152 -7.76 1.51 11.25
C TYR A 152 -7.28 2.61 10.30
N ASP A 153 -6.47 3.51 10.84
CA ASP A 153 -5.88 4.61 10.09
C ASP A 153 -4.80 4.12 9.10
N LEU A 154 -4.35 5.02 8.25
CA LEU A 154 -3.27 4.77 7.30
C LEU A 154 -1.97 4.36 8.02
N PRO A 155 -1.23 3.37 7.52
CA PRO A 155 0.03 2.96 8.14
C PRO A 155 1.07 4.07 8.01
N LYS A 156 1.76 4.39 9.11
CA LYS A 156 2.79 5.44 9.18
C LYS A 156 4.21 4.89 9.11
N SER A 157 4.37 3.59 9.34
CA SER A 157 5.68 2.94 9.35
C SER A 157 5.59 1.48 8.94
N HIS A 158 6.72 0.91 8.52
CA HIS A 158 6.94 -0.51 8.33
C HIS A 158 8.28 -0.91 8.95
N LEU A 159 8.28 -1.89 9.86
CA LEU A 159 9.46 -2.34 10.61
C LEU A 159 10.23 -1.18 11.28
N ASN A 160 9.48 -0.25 11.88
CA ASN A 160 9.97 0.97 12.51
C ASN A 160 10.59 2.01 11.56
N VAL A 161 10.50 1.82 10.24
CA VAL A 161 10.92 2.80 9.24
C VAL A 161 9.69 3.60 8.80
N PRO A 162 9.73 4.95 8.82
CA PRO A 162 8.62 5.77 8.33
C PRO A 162 8.30 5.48 6.87
N LEU A 163 7.00 5.44 6.53
CA LEU A 163 6.54 5.30 5.14
C LEU A 163 6.45 6.68 4.49
N ASN A 164 7.05 6.80 3.31
CA ASN A 164 7.06 8.04 2.52
C ASN A 164 5.99 8.04 1.42
N SER A 165 5.26 6.94 1.26
CA SER A 165 4.25 6.76 0.22
C SER A 165 3.04 6.02 0.76
N LEU A 166 1.87 6.33 0.22
CA LEU A 166 0.61 5.61 0.44
C LEU A 166 0.11 4.92 -0.84
N ILE A 167 1.00 4.76 -1.81
CA ILE A 167 0.71 4.10 -3.08
C ILE A 167 0.60 2.59 -2.83
N PRO A 168 -0.56 1.96 -3.15
CA PRO A 168 -0.82 0.56 -2.78
C PRO A 168 0.24 -0.43 -3.26
N HIS A 169 0.70 -0.34 -4.51
CA HIS A 169 1.67 -1.29 -5.04
C HIS A 169 3.08 -1.14 -4.44
N GLU A 170 3.44 0.06 -3.92
CA GLU A 170 4.70 0.26 -3.20
C GLU A 170 4.62 -0.35 -1.80
N LEU A 171 3.50 -0.13 -1.09
CA LEU A 171 3.24 -0.73 0.21
C LEU A 171 3.15 -2.26 0.11
N ALA A 172 2.51 -2.75 -0.95
CA ALA A 172 2.40 -4.17 -1.25
C ALA A 172 3.78 -4.82 -1.40
N ARG A 173 4.70 -4.17 -2.10
CA ARG A 173 6.06 -4.66 -2.28
C ARG A 173 6.81 -4.77 -0.96
N LEU A 174 6.77 -3.72 -0.12
CA LEU A 174 7.42 -3.73 1.20
C LEU A 174 6.94 -4.91 2.07
N ALA A 175 5.63 -5.16 2.11
CA ALA A 175 5.08 -6.25 2.90
C ALA A 175 5.45 -7.63 2.32
N LEU A 176 5.43 -7.79 0.99
CA LEU A 176 5.81 -9.03 0.33
C LEU A 176 7.29 -9.36 0.54
N ASP A 177 8.18 -8.35 0.48
CA ASP A 177 9.61 -8.50 0.73
C ASP A 177 9.87 -8.96 2.17
N HIS A 178 9.13 -8.44 3.14
CA HIS A 178 9.19 -8.91 4.53
C HIS A 178 8.82 -10.39 4.66
N TYR A 179 7.73 -10.84 4.03
CA TYR A 179 7.32 -12.25 4.12
C TYR A 179 8.27 -13.19 3.38
N ASN A 180 8.80 -12.77 2.22
CA ASN A 180 9.84 -13.53 1.52
C ASN A 180 11.12 -13.67 2.36
N SER A 181 11.54 -12.59 3.03
CA SER A 181 12.69 -12.61 3.94
C SER A 181 12.45 -13.54 5.13
N SER A 182 11.25 -13.55 5.67
CA SER A 182 10.85 -14.45 6.77
C SER A 182 10.85 -15.92 6.36
N LEU A 183 10.47 -16.23 5.11
CA LEU A 183 10.54 -17.59 4.57
C LEU A 183 11.99 -18.07 4.37
N ASN A 184 12.89 -17.19 3.95
CA ASN A 184 14.30 -17.51 3.70
C ASN A 184 15.12 -17.64 5.01
N ALA A 185 14.62 -17.12 6.13
CA ALA A 185 15.26 -17.20 7.44
C ALA A 185 14.92 -18.49 8.22
N CYS A 186 14.11 -19.37 7.63
CA CYS A 186 13.69 -20.67 8.19
C CYS A 186 14.47 -21.82 7.61
#